data_e3406225cae4006d56d1f2c039d48b46
#
_entry.id   e3406225cae4006d56d1f2c039d48b46
#
_cell.length_a   1.000
_cell.length_b   1.000
_cell.length_c   1.000
_cell.angle_alpha   90.00
_cell.angle_beta   90.00
_cell.angle_gamma   90.00
#
_symmetry.space_group_name_H-M   'P 1'
#
loop_
_entity.id
_entity.type
_entity.pdbx_description
1 polymer ?
#
loop_
_entity_poly.entity_id
_entity_poly.type
_entity_poly.pdbx_seq_one_letter_code
_entity_poly.pdbx_strand_id
1 'polypeptide(L)'
;MGDYGLLTENESKGIIESILHEAPEAIDGKRGWKSDVWSLGITLLELAKGWNPFDSDSFMKTRNRILWDDLPSLSRKKWSSHLVDFVNKCLVRDVKKRASVRELMNVGAWEWV
;
A
#
# COMPACT_ATOMS: atom_id res chain seq x y z
N MET A 1 13.27 -2.76 27.85
CA MET A 1 12.86 -2.95 27.93
C MET A 1 12.12 -3.39 28.17
N GLY A 2 12.06 -3.20 28.29
CA GLY A 2 11.56 -3.54 28.56
C GLY A 2 10.98 -4.11 28.43
N ASP A 3 11.10 -3.70 28.37
CA ASP A 3 10.59 -4.41 28.40
C ASP A 3 10.51 -5.59 27.70
N TYR A 4 11.21 -6.43 27.53
CA TYR A 4 11.07 -7.81 27.19
C TYR A 4 10.06 -8.08 26.10
N GLY A 5 10.08 -7.28 25.05
CA GLY A 5 9.14 -7.38 23.99
C GLY A 5 7.81 -6.63 24.20
N LEU A 6 7.63 -6.05 25.35
CA LEU A 6 6.48 -5.20 25.60
C LEU A 6 6.78 -3.81 25.08
N LEU A 7 5.97 -3.38 24.14
CA LEU A 7 6.11 -2.05 23.56
C LEU A 7 5.14 -1.09 24.21
N THR A 8 5.54 0.16 24.34
CA THR A 8 4.60 1.22 24.70
C THR A 8 3.58 1.35 23.58
N GLU A 9 2.46 1.98 23.87
CA GLU A 9 1.44 2.25 22.84
C GLU A 9 2.02 3.05 21.68
N ASN A 10 2.86 4.05 21.98
CA ASN A 10 3.49 4.86 20.95
C ASN A 10 4.50 4.07 20.11
N GLU A 11 5.24 3.18 20.74
CA GLU A 11 6.20 2.33 20.02
C GLU A 11 5.50 1.34 19.11
N SER A 12 4.42 0.71 19.58
CA SER A 12 3.60 -0.19 18.75
C SER A 12 3.04 0.54 17.56
N LYS A 13 2.54 1.74 17.77
CA LYS A 13 1.97 2.57 16.71
C LYS A 13 3.03 2.93 15.68
N GLY A 14 4.22 3.29 16.12
CA GLY A 14 5.33 3.62 15.21
C GLY A 14 5.75 2.44 14.36
N ILE A 15 5.77 1.24 14.93
CA ILE A 15 6.10 0.01 14.19
C ILE A 15 5.03 -0.27 13.13
N ILE A 16 3.75 -0.14 13.48
CA ILE A 16 2.65 -0.32 12.54
C ILE A 16 2.75 0.70 11.41
N GLU A 17 2.97 1.97 11.75
CA GLU A 17 3.12 3.04 10.75
C GLU A 17 4.26 2.77 9.78
N SER A 18 5.34 2.13 10.25
CA SER A 18 6.50 1.87 9.42
C SER A 18 6.22 0.90 8.27
N ILE A 19 5.17 0.07 8.36
CA ILE A 19 4.86 -0.91 7.31
C ILE A 19 3.60 -0.58 6.53
N LEU A 20 2.84 0.44 6.91
CA LEU A 20 1.56 0.75 6.26
C LEU A 20 1.68 1.02 4.76
N HIS A 21 2.82 1.49 4.30
CA HIS A 21 3.07 1.78 2.88
C HIS A 21 4.05 0.80 2.24
N GLU A 22 4.53 -0.19 3.00
CA GLU A 22 5.49 -1.14 2.49
C GLU A 22 4.81 -2.19 1.60
N ALA A 23 5.41 -2.46 0.45
CA ALA A 23 4.96 -3.53 -0.44
C ALA A 23 5.17 -4.89 0.24
N PRO A 24 4.37 -5.91 -0.12
CA PRO A 24 4.52 -7.24 0.47
C PRO A 24 5.94 -7.78 0.38
N GLU A 25 6.59 -7.65 -0.78
CA GLU A 25 7.96 -8.12 -0.96
C GLU A 25 8.96 -7.32 -0.12
N ALA A 26 8.69 -6.04 0.14
CA ALA A 26 9.56 -5.19 0.95
C ALA A 26 9.52 -5.61 2.42
N ILE A 27 8.37 -6.06 2.90
CA ILE A 27 8.24 -6.61 4.26
C ILE A 27 9.13 -7.84 4.39
N ASP A 28 9.24 -8.63 3.33
CA ASP A 28 10.08 -9.83 3.29
C ASP A 28 11.55 -9.53 2.98
N GLY A 29 11.92 -8.26 2.92
CA GLY A 29 13.30 -7.87 2.68
C GLY A 29 13.73 -7.86 1.21
N LYS A 30 12.77 -7.91 0.29
CA LYS A 30 13.05 -7.97 -1.15
C LYS A 30 12.62 -6.71 -1.88
N ARG A 31 12.85 -5.56 -1.27
CA ARG A 31 12.50 -4.27 -1.83
C ARG A 31 13.17 -4.06 -3.18
N GLY A 32 12.42 -3.54 -4.13
CA GLY A 32 12.91 -3.22 -5.47
C GLY A 32 12.20 -1.99 -6.03
N TRP A 33 12.43 -1.72 -7.32
CA TRP A 33 11.86 -0.54 -7.98
C TRP A 33 10.33 -0.51 -7.92
N LYS A 34 9.69 -1.67 -8.07
CA LYS A 34 8.23 -1.74 -8.08
C LYS A 34 7.62 -1.66 -6.68
N SER A 35 8.44 -1.75 -5.63
CA SER A 35 7.95 -1.55 -4.26
C SER A 35 7.47 -0.13 -4.07
N ASP A 36 8.12 0.84 -4.69
CA ASP A 36 7.71 2.24 -4.64
C ASP A 36 6.39 2.49 -5.37
N VAL A 37 6.11 1.70 -6.40
CA VAL A 37 4.83 1.76 -7.12
C VAL A 37 3.68 1.35 -6.18
N TRP A 38 3.88 0.27 -5.42
CA TRP A 38 2.90 -0.12 -4.40
C TRP A 38 2.67 1.01 -3.40
N SER A 39 3.75 1.59 -2.88
CA SER A 39 3.66 2.68 -1.90
C SER A 39 2.90 3.88 -2.45
N LEU A 40 3.10 4.20 -3.72
CA LEU A 40 2.34 5.26 -4.40
C LEU A 40 0.85 4.94 -4.42
N GLY A 41 0.50 3.70 -4.77
CA GLY A 41 -0.89 3.27 -4.80
C GLY A 41 -1.57 3.40 -3.44
N ILE A 42 -0.88 2.99 -2.37
CA ILE A 42 -1.39 3.12 -1.00
C ILE A 42 -1.56 4.58 -0.63
N THR A 43 -0.60 5.42 -0.97
CA THR A 43 -0.69 6.86 -0.68
C THR A 43 -1.92 7.48 -1.34
N LEU A 44 -2.16 7.16 -2.61
CA LEU A 44 -3.33 7.66 -3.33
C LEU A 44 -4.62 7.16 -2.70
N LEU A 45 -4.63 5.90 -2.28
CA LEU A 45 -5.78 5.31 -1.63
C LEU A 45 -6.08 6.02 -0.30
N GLU A 46 -5.05 6.30 0.49
CA GLU A 46 -5.19 7.04 1.75
C GLU A 46 -5.72 8.46 1.53
N LEU A 47 -5.19 9.14 0.51
CA LEU A 47 -5.66 10.49 0.20
C LEU A 47 -7.13 10.49 -0.20
N ALA A 48 -7.55 9.46 -0.92
CA ALA A 48 -8.93 9.36 -1.37
C ALA A 48 -9.88 8.95 -0.24
N LYS A 49 -9.47 8.01 0.61
CA LYS A 49 -10.33 7.47 1.67
C LYS A 49 -10.22 8.21 2.99
N GLY A 50 -9.08 8.84 3.25
CA GLY A 50 -8.81 9.49 4.53
C GLY A 50 -8.26 8.53 5.60
N TRP A 51 -8.00 7.27 5.26
CA TRP A 51 -7.47 6.28 6.19
C TRP A 51 -6.77 5.17 5.40
N ASN A 52 -5.91 4.41 6.09
CA ASN A 52 -5.18 3.30 5.46
C ASN A 52 -5.93 1.99 5.71
N PRO A 53 -6.32 1.25 4.65
CA PRO A 53 -7.10 0.02 4.79
C PRO A 53 -6.39 -1.10 5.54
N PHE A 54 -5.08 -1.06 5.65
CA PHE A 54 -4.31 -2.10 6.33
C PHE A 54 -4.06 -1.80 7.80
N ASP A 55 -4.37 -0.58 8.23
CA ASP A 55 -4.12 -0.17 9.61
C ASP A 55 -4.93 -1.01 10.58
N SER A 56 -4.33 -1.28 11.73
CA SER A 56 -4.97 -2.06 12.80
C SER A 56 -4.30 -1.73 14.13
N ASP A 57 -4.70 -2.42 15.17
CA ASP A 57 -4.14 -2.27 16.51
C ASP A 57 -2.94 -3.19 16.76
N SER A 58 -2.51 -3.95 15.77
CA SER A 58 -1.46 -4.94 15.93
C SER A 58 -0.58 -5.00 14.68
N PHE A 59 0.73 -5.03 14.90
CA PHE A 59 1.70 -5.21 13.80
C PHE A 59 1.39 -6.47 12.99
N MET A 60 1.13 -7.58 13.67
CA MET A 60 0.86 -8.85 12.98
C MET A 60 -0.42 -8.79 12.14
N LYS A 61 -1.46 -8.14 12.65
CA LYS A 61 -2.70 -7.98 11.87
C LYS A 61 -2.46 -7.13 10.64
N THR A 62 -1.78 -6.01 10.79
CA THR A 62 -1.46 -5.12 9.66
C THR A 62 -0.60 -5.86 8.64
N ARG A 63 0.44 -6.55 9.08
CA ARG A 63 1.30 -7.34 8.21
C ARG A 63 0.49 -8.37 7.44
N ASN A 64 -0.38 -9.09 8.12
CA ASN A 64 -1.20 -10.13 7.48
C ASN A 64 -2.18 -9.53 6.48
N ARG A 65 -2.73 -8.36 6.75
CA ARG A 65 -3.60 -7.66 5.81
C ARG A 65 -2.86 -7.29 4.53
N ILE A 66 -1.64 -6.75 4.67
CA ILE A 66 -0.82 -6.38 3.52
C ILE A 66 -0.49 -7.62 2.67
N LEU A 67 -0.15 -8.72 3.33
CA LEU A 67 0.31 -9.93 2.64
C LEU A 67 -0.83 -10.76 2.03
N TRP A 68 -1.99 -10.83 2.70
CA TRP A 68 -2.97 -11.86 2.39
C TRP A 68 -4.40 -11.41 2.15
N ASP A 69 -4.83 -10.27 2.70
CA ASP A 69 -6.23 -9.85 2.57
C ASP A 69 -6.57 -9.43 1.14
N ASP A 70 -7.86 -9.36 0.86
CA ASP A 70 -8.34 -8.80 -0.40
C ASP A 70 -7.78 -7.39 -0.58
N LEU A 71 -7.39 -7.07 -1.79
CA LEU A 71 -6.80 -5.76 -2.06
C LEU A 71 -7.87 -4.67 -2.03
N PRO A 72 -7.58 -3.55 -1.35
CA PRO A 72 -8.51 -2.43 -1.36
C PRO A 72 -8.56 -1.77 -2.72
N SER A 73 -9.66 -1.10 -2.99
CA SER A 73 -9.83 -0.38 -4.23
C SER A 73 -10.69 0.86 -4.01
N LEU A 74 -10.71 1.73 -5.00
CA LEU A 74 -11.56 2.92 -4.99
C LEU A 74 -12.86 2.64 -5.71
N SER A 75 -13.95 3.26 -5.24
CA SER A 75 -15.26 3.13 -5.86
C SER A 75 -15.30 3.85 -7.20
N ARG A 76 -15.72 3.14 -8.25
CA ARG A 76 -15.91 3.73 -9.59
C ARG A 76 -17.09 4.68 -9.63
N LYS A 77 -17.93 4.67 -8.61
CA LYS A 77 -19.05 5.61 -8.49
C LYS A 77 -18.60 6.99 -8.02
N LYS A 78 -17.50 7.03 -7.26
CA LYS A 78 -16.97 8.28 -6.67
C LYS A 78 -15.76 8.82 -7.37
N TRP A 79 -15.00 7.97 -8.06
CA TRP A 79 -13.71 8.32 -8.62
C TRP A 79 -13.67 7.97 -10.10
N SER A 80 -12.86 8.71 -10.85
CA SER A 80 -12.72 8.44 -12.27
C SER A 80 -12.19 7.04 -12.53
N SER A 81 -12.56 6.47 -13.66
CA SER A 81 -12.04 5.16 -14.06
C SER A 81 -10.52 5.16 -14.18
N HIS A 82 -9.94 6.27 -14.64
CA HIS A 82 -8.49 6.41 -14.77
C HIS A 82 -7.79 6.29 -13.40
N LEU A 83 -8.32 6.97 -12.40
CA LEU A 83 -7.74 6.90 -11.06
C LEU A 83 -7.88 5.51 -10.45
N VAL A 84 -9.07 4.92 -10.56
CA VAL A 84 -9.31 3.57 -10.06
C VAL A 84 -8.36 2.57 -10.71
N ASP A 85 -8.22 2.62 -12.03
CA ASP A 85 -7.34 1.72 -12.78
C ASP A 85 -5.87 1.94 -12.41
N PHE A 86 -5.47 3.19 -12.21
CA PHE A 86 -4.11 3.53 -11.80
C PHE A 86 -3.77 2.88 -10.45
N VAL A 87 -4.65 3.07 -9.47
CA VAL A 87 -4.46 2.49 -8.14
C VAL A 87 -4.43 0.96 -8.22
N ASN A 88 -5.31 0.37 -9.03
CA ASN A 88 -5.34 -1.08 -9.20
C ASN A 88 -4.05 -1.63 -9.82
N LYS A 89 -3.43 -0.89 -10.72
CA LYS A 89 -2.15 -1.29 -11.32
C LYS A 89 -0.99 -1.19 -10.34
N CYS A 90 -1.10 -0.29 -9.38
CA CYS A 90 -0.10 -0.14 -8.32
C CYS A 90 -0.20 -1.25 -7.28
N LEU A 91 -1.42 -1.66 -6.94
CA LEU A 91 -1.69 -2.58 -5.84
C LEU A 91 -1.82 -4.02 -6.35
N VAL A 92 -0.74 -4.51 -6.90
CA VAL A 92 -0.61 -5.90 -7.37
C VAL A 92 0.49 -6.55 -6.54
N ARG A 93 0.16 -7.65 -5.85
CA ARG A 93 1.15 -8.32 -4.99
C ARG A 93 2.26 -8.99 -5.78
N ASP A 94 1.93 -9.60 -6.91
CA ASP A 94 2.94 -10.21 -7.77
C ASP A 94 3.77 -9.11 -8.43
N VAL A 95 5.01 -8.99 -7.99
CA VAL A 95 5.92 -7.93 -8.47
C VAL A 95 6.08 -7.97 -9.98
N LYS A 96 6.08 -9.17 -10.57
CA LYS A 96 6.24 -9.31 -12.02
C LYS A 96 5.05 -8.74 -12.79
N LYS A 97 3.87 -8.78 -12.17
CA LYS A 97 2.63 -8.29 -12.79
C LYS A 97 2.33 -6.84 -12.43
N ARG A 98 2.96 -6.33 -11.37
CA ARG A 98 2.76 -4.94 -10.99
C ARG A 98 3.34 -4.00 -12.03
N ALA A 99 2.64 -2.92 -12.30
CA ALA A 99 3.11 -1.92 -13.25
C ALA A 99 4.43 -1.30 -12.81
N SER A 100 5.28 -0.97 -13.77
CA SER A 100 6.45 -0.13 -13.53
C SER A 100 6.03 1.33 -13.63
N VAL A 101 6.92 2.23 -13.16
CA VAL A 101 6.67 3.68 -13.31
C VAL A 101 6.52 4.03 -14.79
N ARG A 102 7.36 3.44 -15.64
CA ARG A 102 7.28 3.70 -17.09
C ARG A 102 5.94 3.27 -17.67
N GLU A 103 5.44 2.10 -17.27
CA GLU A 103 4.14 1.64 -17.74
C GLU A 103 3.01 2.56 -17.27
N LEU A 104 3.05 3.02 -16.02
CA LEU A 104 2.07 3.96 -15.50
C LEU A 104 2.09 5.28 -16.28
N MET A 105 3.27 5.76 -16.63
CA MET A 105 3.43 7.01 -17.37
C MET A 105 2.94 6.89 -18.80
N ASN A 106 3.04 5.71 -19.40
CA ASN A 106 2.68 5.49 -20.80
C ASN A 106 1.20 5.15 -21.01
N VAL A 107 0.49 4.73 -19.99
CA VAL A 107 -0.87 4.19 -20.13
C VAL A 107 -1.92 5.22 -19.74
N GLY A 108 -1.93 6.35 -20.42
CA GLY A 108 -3.00 7.31 -20.26
C GLY A 108 -3.00 8.09 -18.96
N ALA A 109 -1.89 8.12 -18.24
CA ALA A 109 -1.77 8.91 -17.03
C ALA A 109 -2.04 10.41 -17.31
N TRP A 110 -1.82 10.83 -18.52
CA TRP A 110 -2.03 12.20 -18.95
C TRP A 110 -3.50 12.55 -19.15
N GLU A 111 -4.35 11.56 -19.28
CA GLU A 111 -5.75 11.77 -19.61
C GLU A 111 -6.59 12.27 -18.44
N TRP A 112 -6.04 12.27 -17.24
CA TRP A 112 -6.76 12.80 -16.08
C TRP A 112 -6.35 14.23 -15.72
N VAL A 113 -5.51 14.82 -16.48
CA VAL A 113 -5.03 16.18 -16.23
C VAL A 113 -5.90 17.18 -16.98
#